data_dbebe2747b41b353854f73d2c469c8e4
#
_entry.id   dbebe2747b41b353854f73d2c469c8e4
#
_cell.length_a   1.000
_cell.length_b   1.000
_cell.length_c   1.000
_cell.angle_alpha   90.00
_cell.angle_beta   90.00
_cell.angle_gamma   90.00
#
_symmetry.space_group_name_H-M   'P 1'
#
loop_
_entity.id
_entity.type
_entity.pdbx_description
1 polymer ?
#
loop_
_entity_poly.entity_id
_entity_poly.type
_entity_poly.pdbx_seq_one_letter_code
_entity_poly.pdbx_strand_id
1 'polypeptide(L)'
;WVVRCGITCLAVVLLMVLVGCWIFRYPDTLAAEVTLATEEPPAFVLSHATGKLDTLYVKNGSSVEADTDLGVIGNAACSEDVRLLKKWMKAWETQDYDWQKGVELFIGRRWQLGELQSAFAAFITSLTEYARFMELDYYARKLRFQEKQLGGQRSYLRLAEREYELIDKDIKLAESMYIRDSILYVRKAMIAAEFEESGSRYLQSLRSKEEVRMSLLQAEMQLVQHEENMLDIRKQAYDEEQSRRTDLKNAIGQLAAQLSAWEHSYLLKSPVRGKVTFMTVWSRNQNVKAGETVFTIQPSDSSRVLGKALLPLQGSGK
;
A
#
# COMPACT_ATOMS: atom_id res chain seq x y z
N TRP A 1 -75.48 -73.80 -34.52
CA TRP A 1 -74.16 -73.74 -35.06
C TRP A 1 -73.79 -72.33 -35.49
N VAL A 2 -74.61 -71.60 -36.19
CA VAL A 2 -74.34 -70.24 -36.70
C VAL A 2 -74.08 -69.23 -35.55
N VAL A 3 -74.84 -69.30 -34.45
CA VAL A 3 -74.62 -68.42 -33.29
C VAL A 3 -73.28 -68.64 -32.58
N ARG A 4 -72.80 -69.90 -32.50
CA ARG A 4 -71.48 -70.20 -31.92
C ARG A 4 -70.32 -69.71 -32.80
N CYS A 5 -70.46 -69.84 -34.14
CA CYS A 5 -69.48 -69.38 -35.09
C CYS A 5 -69.37 -67.85 -35.10
N GLY A 6 -70.50 -67.14 -34.93
CA GLY A 6 -70.53 -65.68 -34.85
C GLY A 6 -69.84 -65.12 -33.58
N ILE A 7 -70.06 -65.82 -32.42
CA ILE A 7 -69.43 -65.39 -31.16
C ILE A 7 -67.95 -65.61 -31.21
N THR A 8 -67.43 -66.71 -31.79
CA THR A 8 -65.98 -66.98 -31.93
C THR A 8 -65.33 -65.99 -32.89
N CYS A 9 -65.99 -65.65 -33.98
CA CYS A 9 -65.49 -64.64 -34.93
C CYS A 9 -65.41 -63.26 -34.27
N LEU A 10 -66.40 -62.89 -33.49
CA LEU A 10 -66.39 -61.60 -32.73
C LEU A 10 -65.33 -61.56 -31.65
N ALA A 11 -65.09 -62.69 -30.95
CA ALA A 11 -64.04 -62.82 -29.97
C ALA A 11 -62.64 -62.69 -30.59
N VAL A 12 -62.42 -63.27 -31.79
CA VAL A 12 -61.18 -63.17 -32.55
C VAL A 12 -60.88 -61.73 -33.00
N VAL A 13 -61.95 -61.01 -33.50
CA VAL A 13 -61.78 -59.62 -33.88
C VAL A 13 -61.52 -58.73 -32.68
N LEU A 14 -62.19 -58.98 -31.56
CA LEU A 14 -61.86 -58.24 -30.31
C LEU A 14 -60.46 -58.46 -29.81
N LEU A 15 -59.99 -59.72 -29.91
CA LEU A 15 -58.59 -60.06 -29.54
C LEU A 15 -57.58 -59.41 -30.48
N MET A 16 -57.89 -59.36 -31.79
CA MET A 16 -57.05 -58.68 -32.76
C MET A 16 -56.91 -57.14 -32.46
N VAL A 17 -58.06 -56.54 -32.11
CA VAL A 17 -58.11 -55.08 -31.75
C VAL A 17 -57.26 -54.85 -30.46
N LEU A 18 -57.42 -55.74 -29.45
CA LEU A 18 -56.59 -55.64 -28.21
C LEU A 18 -55.12 -55.82 -28.48
N VAL A 19 -54.75 -56.78 -29.31
CA VAL A 19 -53.36 -56.98 -29.71
C VAL A 19 -52.85 -55.80 -30.53
N GLY A 20 -53.66 -55.26 -31.43
CA GLY A 20 -53.31 -54.04 -32.17
C GLY A 20 -53.07 -52.84 -31.26
N CYS A 21 -53.90 -52.61 -30.27
CA CYS A 21 -53.74 -51.51 -29.29
C CYS A 21 -52.45 -51.71 -28.42
N TRP A 22 -52.06 -52.97 -28.21
CA TRP A 22 -50.86 -53.26 -27.45
C TRP A 22 -49.55 -53.04 -28.29
N ILE A 23 -49.61 -53.25 -29.60
CA ILE A 23 -48.50 -53.09 -30.52
C ILE A 23 -48.30 -51.62 -30.94
N PHE A 24 -49.41 -50.90 -31.19
CA PHE A 24 -49.37 -49.51 -31.60
C PHE A 24 -49.15 -48.57 -30.40
N ARG A 25 -47.88 -48.24 -30.08
CA ARG A 25 -47.54 -47.15 -29.13
C ARG A 25 -47.58 -45.83 -29.89
N TYR A 26 -48.44 -44.95 -29.49
CA TYR A 26 -48.46 -43.58 -30.01
C TYR A 26 -47.36 -42.74 -29.34
N PRO A 27 -46.43 -42.15 -30.08
CA PRO A 27 -45.45 -41.26 -29.46
C PRO A 27 -46.14 -39.95 -29.06
N ASP A 28 -46.09 -39.62 -27.76
CA ASP A 28 -46.48 -38.31 -27.27
C ASP A 28 -45.47 -37.26 -27.78
N THR A 29 -45.89 -36.36 -28.63
CA THR A 29 -45.07 -35.23 -29.11
C THR A 29 -45.31 -34.02 -28.26
N LEU A 30 -44.29 -33.54 -27.56
CA LEU A 30 -44.32 -32.28 -26.83
C LEU A 30 -43.74 -31.19 -27.73
N ALA A 31 -44.54 -30.15 -27.97
CA ALA A 31 -44.07 -28.97 -28.64
C ALA A 31 -43.28 -28.12 -27.63
N ALA A 32 -42.01 -27.96 -27.85
CA ALA A 32 -41.12 -27.11 -27.02
C ALA A 32 -40.62 -25.95 -27.85
N GLU A 33 -40.67 -24.76 -27.24
CA GLU A 33 -40.03 -23.57 -27.82
C GLU A 33 -38.56 -23.63 -27.54
N VAL A 34 -37.73 -23.74 -28.58
CA VAL A 34 -36.25 -23.82 -28.46
C VAL A 34 -35.68 -22.49 -28.84
N THR A 35 -35.07 -21.81 -27.86
CA THR A 35 -34.25 -20.61 -28.10
C THR A 35 -32.80 -21.02 -28.31
N LEU A 36 -32.26 -20.73 -29.46
CA LEU A 36 -30.84 -20.94 -29.74
C LEU A 36 -30.04 -19.78 -29.10
N ALA A 37 -29.13 -20.11 -28.22
CA ALA A 37 -28.19 -19.15 -27.60
C ALA A 37 -26.74 -19.65 -27.84
N THR A 38 -25.82 -18.75 -27.97
CA THR A 38 -24.41 -19.08 -27.94
C THR A 38 -23.96 -19.30 -26.50
N GLU A 39 -23.00 -20.20 -26.26
CA GLU A 39 -22.43 -20.49 -24.92
C GLU A 39 -21.86 -19.21 -24.29
N GLU A 40 -21.26 -18.36 -25.09
CA GLU A 40 -20.78 -17.03 -24.71
C GLU A 40 -21.62 -15.95 -25.43
N PRO A 41 -22.50 -15.24 -24.74
CA PRO A 41 -23.28 -14.15 -25.33
C PRO A 41 -22.38 -12.95 -25.66
N PRO A 42 -22.78 -12.13 -26.65
CA PRO A 42 -22.08 -10.89 -26.94
C PRO A 42 -21.97 -10.00 -25.71
N ALA A 43 -20.78 -9.48 -25.44
CA ALA A 43 -20.55 -8.55 -24.35
C ALA A 43 -20.83 -7.11 -24.80
N PHE A 44 -21.62 -6.38 -24.03
CA PHE A 44 -21.94 -4.99 -24.32
C PHE A 44 -21.01 -4.05 -23.56
N VAL A 45 -20.42 -3.09 -24.25
CA VAL A 45 -19.63 -2.02 -23.66
C VAL A 45 -20.51 -0.78 -23.54
N LEU A 46 -20.87 -0.48 -22.28
CA LEU A 46 -21.74 0.65 -21.95
C LEU A 46 -20.89 1.88 -21.64
N SER A 47 -21.41 3.05 -22.02
CA SER A 47 -20.86 4.32 -21.55
C SER A 47 -21.26 4.58 -20.10
N HIS A 48 -20.30 4.87 -19.23
CA HIS A 48 -20.57 5.23 -17.84
C HIS A 48 -20.75 6.75 -17.63
N ALA A 49 -20.29 7.56 -18.60
CA ALA A 49 -20.42 9.01 -18.57
C ALA A 49 -21.14 9.54 -19.81
N THR A 50 -21.75 10.71 -19.70
CA THR A 50 -22.29 11.44 -20.83
C THR A 50 -21.24 12.41 -21.36
N GLY A 51 -20.96 12.35 -22.65
CA GLY A 51 -19.94 13.21 -23.27
C GLY A 51 -19.77 12.95 -24.76
N LYS A 52 -18.75 13.52 -25.37
CA LYS A 52 -18.35 13.20 -26.74
C LYS A 52 -17.29 12.12 -26.74
N LEU A 53 -17.31 11.23 -27.70
CA LEU A 53 -16.19 10.30 -27.92
C LEU A 53 -14.98 11.08 -28.46
N ASP A 54 -13.99 11.35 -27.60
CA ASP A 54 -12.80 12.13 -27.95
C ASP A 54 -11.84 11.31 -28.82
N THR A 55 -11.53 10.11 -28.36
CA THR A 55 -10.59 9.23 -29.06
C THR A 55 -11.19 7.85 -29.26
N LEU A 56 -10.98 7.31 -30.46
CA LEU A 56 -11.37 5.96 -30.86
C LEU A 56 -10.11 5.20 -31.30
N TYR A 57 -9.77 4.12 -30.61
CA TYR A 57 -8.54 3.36 -30.85
C TYR A 57 -8.74 2.17 -31.80
N VAL A 58 -9.98 1.75 -32.00
CA VAL A 58 -10.33 0.55 -32.77
C VAL A 58 -11.18 0.90 -34.00
N LYS A 59 -11.19 0.01 -34.98
CA LYS A 59 -12.07 0.10 -36.15
C LYS A 59 -13.21 -0.92 -36.01
N ASN A 60 -14.34 -0.64 -36.65
CA ASN A 60 -15.43 -1.59 -36.69
C ASN A 60 -14.95 -2.90 -37.35
N GLY A 61 -15.24 -4.02 -36.73
CA GLY A 61 -14.83 -5.35 -37.16
C GLY A 61 -13.41 -5.77 -36.79
N SER A 62 -12.62 -4.94 -36.07
CA SER A 62 -11.29 -5.33 -35.60
C SER A 62 -11.38 -6.35 -34.45
N SER A 63 -10.38 -7.24 -34.36
CA SER A 63 -10.21 -8.17 -33.24
C SER A 63 -9.45 -7.48 -32.11
N VAL A 64 -9.92 -7.67 -30.88
CA VAL A 64 -9.34 -7.09 -29.65
C VAL A 64 -9.19 -8.16 -28.59
N GLU A 65 -8.21 -7.97 -27.72
CA GLU A 65 -8.02 -8.79 -26.51
C GLU A 65 -8.86 -8.21 -25.36
N ALA A 66 -9.06 -9.02 -24.30
CA ALA A 66 -9.64 -8.53 -23.06
C ALA A 66 -8.83 -7.36 -22.48
N ASP A 67 -9.48 -6.41 -21.83
CA ASP A 67 -8.90 -5.17 -21.24
C ASP A 67 -8.24 -4.20 -22.24
N THR A 68 -8.48 -4.39 -23.55
CA THR A 68 -8.00 -3.45 -24.60
C THR A 68 -8.82 -2.16 -24.56
N ASP A 69 -8.14 -1.02 -24.60
CA ASP A 69 -8.77 0.31 -24.69
C ASP A 69 -9.43 0.48 -26.08
N LEU A 70 -10.74 0.71 -26.10
CA LEU A 70 -11.52 0.89 -27.32
C LEU A 70 -11.68 2.37 -27.68
N GLY A 71 -11.90 3.21 -26.69
CA GLY A 71 -12.09 4.64 -26.86
C GLY A 71 -12.13 5.38 -25.52
N VAL A 72 -12.09 6.70 -25.59
CA VAL A 72 -12.16 7.60 -24.43
C VAL A 72 -13.25 8.61 -24.63
N ILE A 73 -14.10 8.77 -23.61
CA ILE A 73 -15.12 9.81 -23.54
C ILE A 73 -14.45 11.12 -23.15
N GLY A 74 -14.71 12.20 -23.90
CA GLY A 74 -14.12 13.50 -23.70
C GLY A 74 -14.46 14.08 -22.33
N ASN A 75 -13.44 14.50 -21.64
CA ASN A 75 -13.51 15.14 -20.32
C ASN A 75 -12.42 16.25 -20.22
N ALA A 76 -12.28 16.87 -19.05
CA ALA A 76 -11.33 17.96 -18.85
C ALA A 76 -9.85 17.52 -18.83
N ALA A 77 -9.58 16.20 -18.73
CA ALA A 77 -8.23 15.66 -18.73
C ALA A 77 -7.76 15.34 -20.16
N CYS A 78 -6.45 15.51 -20.38
CA CYS A 78 -5.81 14.99 -21.58
C CYS A 78 -5.60 13.48 -21.43
N SER A 79 -6.23 12.69 -22.29
CA SER A 79 -6.18 11.21 -22.24
C SER A 79 -4.75 10.66 -22.37
N GLU A 80 -3.87 11.35 -23.10
CA GLU A 80 -2.45 10.97 -23.22
C GLU A 80 -1.69 11.18 -21.91
N ASP A 81 -1.94 12.29 -21.22
CA ASP A 81 -1.32 12.58 -19.92
C ASP A 81 -1.76 11.57 -18.86
N VAL A 82 -3.05 11.21 -18.83
CA VAL A 82 -3.56 10.19 -17.89
C VAL A 82 -2.94 8.82 -18.17
N ARG A 83 -2.83 8.43 -19.44
CA ARG A 83 -2.18 7.16 -19.82
C ARG A 83 -0.70 7.14 -19.45
N LEU A 84 0.00 8.25 -19.65
CA LEU A 84 1.40 8.39 -19.29
C LEU A 84 1.58 8.33 -17.76
N LEU A 85 0.72 9.02 -17.02
CA LEU A 85 0.70 8.98 -15.56
C LEU A 85 0.53 7.55 -15.06
N LYS A 86 -0.44 6.81 -15.59
CA LYS A 86 -0.65 5.40 -15.24
C LYS A 86 0.59 4.54 -15.51
N LYS A 87 1.19 4.70 -16.69
CA LYS A 87 2.41 3.97 -17.07
C LYS A 87 3.56 4.26 -16.11
N TRP A 88 3.75 5.53 -15.74
CA TRP A 88 4.83 5.93 -14.84
C TRP A 88 4.58 5.50 -13.41
N MET A 89 3.35 5.57 -12.92
CA MET A 89 2.99 5.06 -11.60
C MET A 89 3.25 3.56 -11.49
N LYS A 90 2.87 2.77 -12.50
CA LYS A 90 3.14 1.33 -12.52
C LYS A 90 4.64 1.02 -12.60
N ALA A 91 5.40 1.78 -13.40
CA ALA A 91 6.86 1.63 -13.47
C ALA A 91 7.54 2.01 -12.15
N TRP A 92 7.05 3.03 -11.46
CA TRP A 92 7.57 3.45 -10.16
C TRP A 92 7.23 2.47 -9.04
N GLU A 93 6.06 1.85 -9.07
CA GLU A 93 5.68 0.75 -8.18
C GLU A 93 6.67 -0.43 -8.26
N THR A 94 7.10 -0.81 -9.47
CA THR A 94 8.09 -1.89 -9.66
C THR A 94 9.50 -1.54 -9.12
N GLN A 95 9.75 -0.27 -8.81
CA GLN A 95 10.99 0.24 -8.23
C GLN A 95 10.87 0.56 -6.74
N ASP A 96 9.89 -0.06 -6.06
CA ASP A 96 9.62 0.11 -4.63
C ASP A 96 9.44 1.59 -4.21
N TYR A 97 8.86 2.40 -5.08
CA TYR A 97 8.56 3.81 -4.86
C TYR A 97 9.80 4.65 -4.49
N ASP A 98 10.93 4.40 -5.16
CA ASP A 98 12.15 5.19 -5.00
C ASP A 98 11.84 6.69 -5.21
N TRP A 99 12.03 7.49 -4.15
CA TRP A 99 11.66 8.90 -4.15
C TRP A 99 12.47 9.74 -5.14
N GLN A 100 13.76 9.42 -5.39
CA GLN A 100 14.62 10.14 -6.34
C GLN A 100 14.06 10.00 -7.75
N LYS A 101 13.70 8.79 -8.14
CA LYS A 101 13.07 8.51 -9.43
C LYS A 101 11.66 9.09 -9.51
N GLY A 102 10.91 9.09 -8.40
CA GLY A 102 9.61 9.75 -8.33
C GLY A 102 9.71 11.24 -8.63
N VAL A 103 10.66 11.94 -8.02
CA VAL A 103 10.91 13.35 -8.30
C VAL A 103 11.25 13.59 -9.79
N GLU A 104 12.14 12.78 -10.37
CA GLU A 104 12.53 12.88 -11.77
C GLU A 104 11.35 12.66 -12.72
N LEU A 105 10.51 11.66 -12.45
CA LEU A 105 9.40 11.30 -13.31
C LEU A 105 8.25 12.30 -13.28
N PHE A 106 7.84 12.75 -12.08
CA PHE A 106 6.58 13.48 -11.90
C PHE A 106 6.75 14.99 -11.78
N ILE A 107 7.92 15.47 -11.34
CA ILE A 107 8.19 16.92 -11.17
C ILE A 107 8.82 17.49 -12.43
N GLY A 108 8.40 18.72 -12.80
CA GLY A 108 8.97 19.45 -13.95
C GLY A 108 8.17 19.38 -15.25
N ARG A 109 7.12 18.53 -15.32
CA ARG A 109 6.20 18.47 -16.45
C ARG A 109 4.87 19.17 -16.10
N ARG A 110 4.26 19.83 -17.05
CA ARG A 110 2.88 20.30 -16.93
C ARG A 110 1.93 19.16 -17.29
N TRP A 111 1.03 18.82 -16.37
CA TRP A 111 0.04 17.77 -16.51
C TRP A 111 -1.35 18.40 -16.65
N GLN A 112 -2.12 17.90 -17.61
CA GLN A 112 -3.53 18.28 -17.77
C GLN A 112 -4.40 17.08 -17.40
N LEU A 113 -4.73 16.95 -16.11
CA LEU A 113 -5.36 15.79 -15.53
C LEU A 113 -6.83 15.99 -15.15
N GLY A 114 -7.42 17.20 -15.42
CA GLY A 114 -8.82 17.46 -15.15
C GLY A 114 -9.22 17.17 -13.70
N GLU A 115 -10.15 16.23 -13.50
CA GLU A 115 -10.64 15.82 -12.17
C GLU A 115 -9.55 15.19 -11.28
N LEU A 116 -8.54 14.57 -11.89
CA LEU A 116 -7.39 13.98 -11.17
C LEU A 116 -6.39 15.02 -10.66
N GLN A 117 -6.50 16.30 -11.09
CA GLN A 117 -5.51 17.33 -10.80
C GLN A 117 -5.33 17.57 -9.30
N SER A 118 -6.39 17.50 -8.50
CA SER A 118 -6.33 17.71 -7.05
C SER A 118 -5.57 16.59 -6.34
N ALA A 119 -5.86 15.34 -6.67
CA ALA A 119 -5.14 14.19 -6.10
C ALA A 119 -3.69 14.13 -6.54
N PHE A 120 -3.42 14.49 -7.81
CA PHE A 120 -2.06 14.60 -8.31
C PHE A 120 -1.28 15.71 -7.62
N ALA A 121 -1.88 16.88 -7.36
CA ALA A 121 -1.25 17.96 -6.62
C ALA A 121 -0.91 17.55 -5.17
N ALA A 122 -1.83 16.87 -4.48
CA ALA A 122 -1.57 16.32 -3.15
C ALA A 122 -0.41 15.32 -3.16
N PHE A 123 -0.39 14.42 -4.15
CA PHE A 123 0.70 13.47 -4.34
C PHE A 123 2.06 14.17 -4.56
N ILE A 124 2.13 15.18 -5.46
CA ILE A 124 3.36 15.94 -5.71
C ILE A 124 3.83 16.68 -4.46
N THR A 125 2.90 17.22 -3.67
CA THR A 125 3.24 17.89 -2.39
C THR A 125 3.88 16.89 -1.44
N SER A 126 3.25 15.76 -1.18
CA SER A 126 3.78 14.72 -0.28
C SER A 126 5.12 14.15 -0.77
N LEU A 127 5.27 13.93 -2.09
CA LEU A 127 6.54 13.47 -2.68
C LEU A 127 7.66 14.49 -2.49
N THR A 128 7.37 15.77 -2.72
CA THR A 128 8.34 16.86 -2.55
C THR A 128 8.76 17.04 -1.09
N GLU A 129 7.82 16.92 -0.16
CA GLU A 129 8.09 16.99 1.27
C GLU A 129 8.96 15.84 1.75
N TYR A 130 8.65 14.61 1.31
CA TYR A 130 9.46 13.44 1.62
C TYR A 130 10.87 13.55 1.02
N ALA A 131 10.98 13.96 -0.25
CA ALA A 131 12.26 14.16 -0.92
C ALA A 131 13.12 15.21 -0.19
N ARG A 132 12.53 16.35 0.17
CA ARG A 132 13.23 17.40 0.93
C ARG A 132 13.72 16.92 2.28
N PHE A 133 12.90 16.13 2.98
CA PHE A 133 13.30 15.53 4.26
C PHE A 133 14.52 14.63 4.10
N MET A 134 14.53 13.76 3.08
CA MET A 134 15.64 12.85 2.79
C MET A 134 16.92 13.59 2.35
N GLU A 135 16.79 14.62 1.50
CA GLU A 135 17.92 15.41 1.01
C GLU A 135 18.60 16.24 2.10
N LEU A 136 17.83 16.83 3.02
CA LEU A 136 18.38 17.69 4.07
C LEU A 136 19.26 16.93 5.05
N ASP A 137 19.01 15.63 5.26
CA ASP A 137 19.77 14.78 6.21
C ASP A 137 19.96 15.44 7.60
N TYR A 138 18.94 16.22 8.01
CA TYR A 138 19.02 17.09 9.20
C TYR A 138 19.30 16.29 10.47
N TYR A 139 18.57 15.21 10.68
CA TYR A 139 18.70 14.40 11.89
C TYR A 139 20.05 13.67 11.97
N ALA A 140 20.56 13.17 10.85
CA ALA A 140 21.85 12.52 10.83
C ALA A 140 22.99 13.52 11.12
N ARG A 141 22.89 14.77 10.61
CA ARG A 141 23.83 15.84 10.97
C ARG A 141 23.72 16.21 12.44
N LYS A 142 22.51 16.32 12.99
CA LYS A 142 22.28 16.62 14.40
C LYS A 142 22.83 15.52 15.31
N LEU A 143 22.64 14.25 14.96
CA LEU A 143 23.21 13.12 15.68
C LEU A 143 24.75 13.13 15.68
N ARG A 144 25.36 13.35 14.51
CA ARG A 144 26.84 13.47 14.42
C ARG A 144 27.41 14.58 15.31
N PHE A 145 26.67 15.69 15.44
CA PHE A 145 27.07 16.78 16.36
C PHE A 145 26.96 16.33 17.82
N GLN A 146 25.86 15.68 18.20
CA GLN A 146 25.68 15.14 19.55
C GLN A 146 26.71 14.05 19.89
N GLU A 147 27.09 13.20 18.95
CA GLU A 147 28.15 12.19 19.14
C GLU A 147 29.51 12.83 19.46
N LYS A 148 29.85 13.96 18.82
CA LYS A 148 31.05 14.72 19.14
C LYS A 148 31.01 15.30 20.55
N GLN A 149 29.83 15.86 20.96
CA GLN A 149 29.65 16.37 22.32
C GLN A 149 29.78 15.25 23.35
N LEU A 150 29.14 14.11 23.11
CA LEU A 150 29.23 12.93 23.96
C LEU A 150 30.71 12.43 24.09
N GLY A 151 31.44 12.42 22.97
CA GLY A 151 32.87 12.09 22.98
C GLY A 151 33.69 13.03 23.84
N GLY A 152 33.42 14.34 23.81
CA GLY A 152 34.02 15.34 24.69
C GLY A 152 33.68 15.10 26.15
N GLN A 153 32.42 14.87 26.46
CA GLN A 153 31.98 14.60 27.85
C GLN A 153 32.59 13.32 28.42
N ARG A 154 32.67 12.23 27.62
CA ARG A 154 33.38 11.00 28.05
C ARG A 154 34.88 11.25 28.33
N SER A 155 35.52 12.14 27.57
CA SER A 155 36.90 12.51 27.80
C SER A 155 37.05 13.32 29.09
N TYR A 156 36.13 14.24 29.35
CA TYR A 156 36.07 15.00 30.60
C TYR A 156 35.87 14.07 31.82
N LEU A 157 34.98 13.13 31.74
CA LEU A 157 34.72 12.15 32.79
C LEU A 157 35.99 11.36 33.12
N ARG A 158 36.70 10.86 32.11
CA ARG A 158 37.99 10.14 32.31
C ARG A 158 39.05 11.00 32.99
N LEU A 159 39.07 12.31 32.75
CA LEU A 159 39.99 13.23 33.43
C LEU A 159 39.60 13.42 34.88
N ALA A 160 38.28 13.58 35.16
CA ALA A 160 37.76 13.71 36.52
C ALA A 160 38.01 12.43 37.36
N GLU A 161 37.86 11.23 36.74
CA GLU A 161 38.22 9.96 37.38
C GLU A 161 39.70 9.89 37.77
N ARG A 162 40.60 10.34 36.88
CA ARG A 162 42.05 10.40 37.19
C ARG A 162 42.35 11.38 38.30
N GLU A 163 41.72 12.53 38.31
CA GLU A 163 41.84 13.53 39.38
C GLU A 163 41.43 12.95 40.72
N TYR A 164 40.28 12.24 40.74
CA TYR A 164 39.79 11.53 41.92
C TYR A 164 40.81 10.49 42.45
N GLU A 165 41.41 9.69 41.54
CA GLU A 165 42.45 8.73 41.89
C GLU A 165 43.70 9.39 42.49
N LEU A 166 44.11 10.58 41.97
CA LEU A 166 45.26 11.33 42.49
C LEU A 166 44.96 11.87 43.90
N ILE A 167 43.80 12.47 44.09
CA ILE A 167 43.37 12.96 45.41
C ILE A 167 43.26 11.82 46.41
N ASP A 168 42.82 10.62 46.00
CA ASP A 168 42.76 9.47 46.91
C ASP A 168 44.20 9.05 47.39
N LYS A 169 45.23 9.20 46.55
CA LYS A 169 46.63 9.00 46.93
C LYS A 169 47.12 10.08 47.88
N ASP A 170 46.79 11.33 47.60
CA ASP A 170 47.19 12.47 48.45
C ASP A 170 46.59 12.36 49.85
N ILE A 171 45.31 11.92 49.94
CA ILE A 171 44.66 11.68 51.23
C ILE A 171 45.38 10.57 52.04
N LYS A 172 45.71 9.46 51.40
CA LYS A 172 46.44 8.37 52.09
C LYS A 172 47.79 8.84 52.64
N LEU A 173 48.45 9.75 51.90
CA LEU A 173 49.69 10.38 52.41
C LEU A 173 49.41 11.31 53.57
N ALA A 174 48.39 12.19 53.47
CA ALA A 174 47.96 13.10 54.53
C ALA A 174 47.52 12.34 55.79
N GLU A 175 46.81 11.24 55.66
CA GLU A 175 46.41 10.36 56.72
C GLU A 175 47.61 9.74 57.43
N SER A 176 48.59 9.23 56.67
CA SER A 176 49.82 8.65 57.24
C SER A 176 50.63 9.68 58.01
N MET A 177 50.69 10.93 57.55
CA MET A 177 51.35 12.07 58.24
C MET A 177 50.55 12.37 59.52
N TYR A 178 49.24 12.50 59.46
CA TYR A 178 48.41 12.78 60.67
C TYR A 178 48.57 11.68 61.74
N ILE A 179 48.56 10.40 61.35
CA ILE A 179 48.76 9.28 62.27
C ILE A 179 50.17 9.37 62.93
N ARG A 180 51.20 9.64 62.16
CA ARG A 180 52.60 9.82 62.70
C ARG A 180 52.63 10.98 63.67
N ASP A 181 52.09 12.13 63.34
CA ASP A 181 52.03 13.33 64.11
C ASP A 181 51.24 13.14 65.40
N SER A 182 50.18 12.38 65.38
CA SER A 182 49.39 11.99 66.55
C SER A 182 50.27 11.18 67.58
N ILE A 183 51.07 10.25 67.06
CA ILE A 183 52.00 9.45 67.91
C ILE A 183 53.07 10.35 68.53
N LEU A 184 53.60 11.30 67.80
CA LEU A 184 54.57 12.26 68.27
C LEU A 184 54.00 13.18 69.38
N TYR A 185 52.75 13.64 69.15
CA TYR A 185 52.04 14.46 70.13
C TYR A 185 51.79 13.70 71.45
N VAL A 186 51.33 12.46 71.41
CA VAL A 186 51.13 11.62 72.55
C VAL A 186 52.44 11.38 73.34
N ARG A 187 53.52 11.25 72.57
CA ARG A 187 54.88 11.10 73.20
C ARG A 187 55.47 12.44 73.70
N LYS A 188 54.74 13.55 73.64
CA LYS A 188 55.17 14.89 73.99
C LYS A 188 56.36 15.40 73.19
N ALA A 189 56.58 14.86 71.99
CA ALA A 189 57.64 15.26 71.02
C ALA A 189 57.18 16.28 70.00
N MET A 190 55.91 16.76 70.09
CA MET A 190 55.23 17.74 69.21
C MET A 190 54.39 18.67 70.07
N ILE A 191 54.31 19.96 69.69
CA ILE A 191 53.40 20.93 70.37
C ILE A 191 52.00 20.82 69.81
N ALA A 192 50.99 21.23 70.64
CA ALA A 192 49.59 21.13 70.31
C ALA A 192 49.20 21.87 68.97
N ALA A 193 49.74 23.05 68.75
CA ALA A 193 49.50 23.85 67.58
C ALA A 193 49.89 23.15 66.25
N GLU A 194 51.05 22.45 66.23
CA GLU A 194 51.54 21.70 65.09
C GLU A 194 50.68 20.46 64.80
N PHE A 195 50.22 19.80 65.90
CA PHE A 195 49.25 18.68 65.73
C PHE A 195 47.89 19.12 65.21
N GLU A 196 47.32 20.26 65.68
CA GLU A 196 46.14 20.86 65.17
C GLU A 196 46.26 21.27 63.71
N GLU A 197 47.41 21.81 63.28
CA GLU A 197 47.68 22.12 61.90
C GLU A 197 47.74 20.87 61.03
N SER A 198 48.33 19.77 61.48
CA SER A 198 48.32 18.48 60.75
C SER A 198 46.90 17.94 60.62
N GLY A 199 46.08 18.02 61.65
CA GLY A 199 44.68 17.65 61.60
C GLY A 199 43.85 18.49 60.61
N SER A 200 44.11 19.81 60.62
CA SER A 200 43.48 20.73 59.70
C SER A 200 43.80 20.40 58.22
N ARG A 201 45.08 20.10 57.92
CA ARG A 201 45.51 19.68 56.57
C ARG A 201 44.83 18.39 56.14
N TYR A 202 44.73 17.39 57.03
CA TYR A 202 44.04 16.14 56.74
C TYR A 202 42.54 16.37 56.45
N LEU A 203 41.85 17.15 57.27
CA LEU A 203 40.46 17.52 57.04
C LEU A 203 40.25 18.30 55.71
N GLN A 204 41.17 19.17 55.36
CA GLN A 204 41.15 19.89 54.10
C GLN A 204 41.26 18.95 52.90
N SER A 205 42.17 17.96 52.97
CA SER A 205 42.29 16.96 51.87
C SER A 205 41.05 16.08 51.74
N LEU A 206 40.35 15.75 52.87
CA LEU A 206 39.09 15.05 52.82
C LEU A 206 37.97 15.89 52.18
N ARG A 207 37.90 17.20 52.45
CA ARG A 207 36.97 18.11 51.80
C ARG A 207 37.22 18.18 50.27
N SER A 208 38.49 18.32 49.87
CA SER A 208 38.85 18.34 48.44
C SER A 208 38.44 17.05 47.73
N LYS A 209 38.52 15.90 48.40
CA LYS A 209 38.01 14.62 47.82
C LYS A 209 36.50 14.66 47.58
N GLU A 210 35.73 15.15 48.56
CA GLU A 210 34.27 15.23 48.40
C GLU A 210 33.90 16.24 47.30
N GLU A 211 34.64 17.35 47.14
CA GLU A 211 34.41 18.30 46.03
C GLU A 211 34.64 17.66 44.68
N VAL A 212 35.72 16.92 44.49
CA VAL A 212 36.01 16.20 43.23
C VAL A 212 35.00 15.07 43.00
N ARG A 213 34.58 14.37 44.05
CA ARG A 213 33.52 13.37 43.98
C ARG A 213 32.20 13.96 43.49
N MET A 214 31.83 15.14 43.99
CA MET A 214 30.64 15.86 43.54
C MET A 214 30.76 16.26 42.05
N SER A 215 31.93 16.73 41.60
CA SER A 215 32.14 17.07 40.21
C SER A 215 32.08 15.84 39.29
N LEU A 216 32.60 14.68 39.76
CA LEU A 216 32.49 13.40 39.04
C LEU A 216 31.04 12.99 38.83
N LEU A 217 30.25 12.98 39.91
CA LEU A 217 28.81 12.66 39.84
C LEU A 217 28.05 13.61 38.91
N GLN A 218 28.41 14.91 38.94
CA GLN A 218 27.80 15.87 38.03
C GLN A 218 28.19 15.59 36.55
N ALA A 219 29.43 15.19 36.29
CA ALA A 219 29.88 14.81 34.95
C ALA A 219 29.19 13.54 34.46
N GLU A 220 28.97 12.53 35.31
CA GLU A 220 28.21 11.33 35.01
C GLU A 220 26.75 11.66 34.67
N MET A 221 26.08 12.49 35.48
CA MET A 221 24.72 12.93 35.20
C MET A 221 24.59 13.65 33.86
N GLN A 222 25.55 14.50 33.50
CA GLN A 222 25.59 15.17 32.19
C GLN A 222 25.75 14.17 31.04
N LEU A 223 26.57 13.13 31.24
CA LEU A 223 26.74 12.06 30.25
C LEU A 223 25.41 11.35 29.98
N VAL A 224 24.69 10.92 31.02
CA VAL A 224 23.38 10.29 30.92
C VAL A 224 22.39 11.19 30.20
N GLN A 225 22.36 12.49 30.52
CA GLN A 225 21.47 13.46 29.85
C GLN A 225 21.78 13.60 28.35
N HIS A 226 23.07 13.59 27.98
CA HIS A 226 23.44 13.60 26.55
C HIS A 226 23.03 12.31 25.82
N GLU A 227 23.14 11.15 26.47
CA GLU A 227 22.70 9.87 25.90
C GLU A 227 21.17 9.84 25.72
N GLU A 228 20.40 10.33 26.70
CA GLU A 228 18.94 10.48 26.60
C GLU A 228 18.55 11.41 25.45
N ASN A 229 19.17 12.58 25.33
CA ASN A 229 18.93 13.51 24.23
C ASN A 229 19.18 12.86 22.85
N MET A 230 20.19 12.00 22.75
CA MET A 230 20.46 11.27 21.50
C MET A 230 19.36 10.26 21.16
N LEU A 231 18.80 9.56 22.17
CA LEU A 231 17.67 8.65 21.97
C LEU A 231 16.42 9.42 21.49
N ASP A 232 16.17 10.58 22.08
CA ASP A 232 15.03 11.44 21.68
C ASP A 232 15.18 11.93 20.23
N ILE A 233 16.39 12.35 19.84
CA ILE A 233 16.65 12.77 18.45
C ILE A 233 16.43 11.60 17.47
N ARG A 234 16.89 10.38 17.82
CA ARG A 234 16.67 9.20 16.97
C ARG A 234 15.19 8.85 16.84
N LYS A 235 14.47 8.93 17.96
CA LYS A 235 13.01 8.70 17.96
C LYS A 235 12.31 9.73 17.09
N GLN A 236 12.60 11.02 17.26
CA GLN A 236 12.01 12.09 16.45
C GLN A 236 12.31 11.89 14.95
N ALA A 237 13.54 11.50 14.60
CA ALA A 237 13.92 11.22 13.22
C ALA A 237 13.08 10.09 12.63
N TYR A 238 12.93 9.00 13.37
CA TYR A 238 12.13 7.85 12.96
C TYR A 238 10.65 8.19 12.82
N ASP A 239 10.06 8.86 13.81
CA ASP A 239 8.65 9.21 13.83
C ASP A 239 8.31 10.15 12.65
N GLU A 240 9.16 11.14 12.38
CA GLU A 240 8.96 12.09 11.28
C GLU A 240 9.13 11.41 9.90
N GLU A 241 10.12 10.53 9.74
CA GLU A 241 10.30 9.74 8.52
C GLU A 241 9.06 8.86 8.25
N GLN A 242 8.57 8.14 9.28
CA GLN A 242 7.39 7.29 9.14
C GLN A 242 6.12 8.09 8.84
N SER A 243 5.96 9.26 9.45
CA SER A 243 4.84 10.14 9.16
C SER A 243 4.83 10.55 7.68
N ARG A 244 5.95 11.12 7.18
CA ARG A 244 6.07 11.56 5.79
C ARG A 244 5.93 10.43 4.78
N ARG A 245 6.49 9.26 5.11
CA ARG A 245 6.34 8.04 4.29
C ARG A 245 4.88 7.59 4.22
N THR A 246 4.17 7.67 5.33
CA THR A 246 2.74 7.32 5.40
C THR A 246 1.89 8.32 4.61
N ASP A 247 2.17 9.61 4.72
CA ASP A 247 1.47 10.66 3.96
C ASP A 247 1.67 10.47 2.45
N LEU A 248 2.90 10.18 2.02
CA LEU A 248 3.19 9.86 0.62
C LEU A 248 2.43 8.61 0.15
N LYS A 249 2.45 7.54 0.96
CA LYS A 249 1.72 6.30 0.65
C LYS A 249 0.21 6.52 0.53
N ASN A 250 -0.36 7.32 1.42
CA ASN A 250 -1.77 7.68 1.38
C ASN A 250 -2.11 8.50 0.12
N ALA A 251 -1.27 9.47 -0.24
CA ALA A 251 -1.44 10.26 -1.44
C ALA A 251 -1.34 9.42 -2.73
N ILE A 252 -0.42 8.45 -2.78
CA ILE A 252 -0.32 7.46 -3.87
C ILE A 252 -1.62 6.65 -3.96
N GLY A 253 -2.10 6.12 -2.83
CA GLY A 253 -3.35 5.35 -2.79
C GLY A 253 -4.57 6.14 -3.26
N GLN A 254 -4.68 7.40 -2.84
CA GLN A 254 -5.76 8.30 -3.29
C GLN A 254 -5.68 8.59 -4.79
N LEU A 255 -4.48 8.86 -5.32
CA LEU A 255 -4.29 9.10 -6.75
C LEU A 255 -4.62 7.84 -7.56
N ALA A 256 -4.19 6.66 -7.12
CA ALA A 256 -4.49 5.38 -7.77
C ALA A 256 -5.99 5.08 -7.78
N ALA A 257 -6.70 5.33 -6.65
CA ALA A 257 -8.14 5.15 -6.55
C ALA A 257 -8.91 6.10 -7.50
N GLN A 258 -8.53 7.37 -7.53
CA GLN A 258 -9.14 8.34 -8.45
C GLN A 258 -8.83 8.03 -9.92
N LEU A 259 -7.62 7.56 -10.23
CA LEU A 259 -7.25 7.12 -11.56
C LEU A 259 -8.12 5.93 -12.02
N SER A 260 -8.35 4.95 -11.13
CA SER A 260 -9.23 3.82 -11.40
C SER A 260 -10.69 4.27 -11.61
N ALA A 261 -11.19 5.20 -10.80
CA ALA A 261 -12.52 5.79 -10.96
C ALA A 261 -12.66 6.54 -12.30
N TRP A 262 -11.64 7.31 -12.68
CA TRP A 262 -11.59 8.01 -13.95
C TRP A 262 -11.61 7.01 -15.14
N GLU A 263 -10.81 5.94 -15.06
CA GLU A 263 -10.81 4.89 -16.09
C GLU A 263 -12.17 4.24 -16.22
N HIS A 264 -12.81 3.90 -15.11
CA HIS A 264 -14.14 3.30 -15.12
C HIS A 264 -15.18 4.23 -15.75
N SER A 265 -15.09 5.53 -15.51
CA SER A 265 -16.06 6.51 -16.00
C SER A 265 -15.87 6.87 -17.47
N TYR A 266 -14.63 7.05 -17.91
CA TYR A 266 -14.34 7.66 -19.22
C TYR A 266 -13.64 6.74 -20.21
N LEU A 267 -13.03 5.63 -19.77
CA LEU A 267 -12.32 4.71 -20.66
C LEU A 267 -13.21 3.50 -21.02
N LEU A 268 -13.49 3.36 -22.29
CA LEU A 268 -14.23 2.22 -22.82
C LEU A 268 -13.28 1.07 -23.09
N LYS A 269 -13.41 -0.04 -22.37
CA LYS A 269 -12.54 -1.22 -22.47
C LYS A 269 -13.32 -2.45 -22.93
N SER A 270 -12.63 -3.37 -23.59
CA SER A 270 -13.18 -4.66 -23.97
C SER A 270 -13.22 -5.60 -22.78
N PRO A 271 -14.39 -6.11 -22.35
CA PRO A 271 -14.48 -7.06 -21.25
C PRO A 271 -13.96 -8.46 -21.60
N VAL A 272 -14.01 -8.83 -22.89
CA VAL A 272 -13.63 -10.16 -23.39
C VAL A 272 -12.81 -10.04 -24.68
N ARG A 273 -12.10 -11.10 -25.04
CA ARG A 273 -11.46 -11.23 -26.34
C ARG A 273 -12.50 -11.47 -27.42
N GLY A 274 -12.48 -10.70 -28.52
CA GLY A 274 -13.44 -10.88 -29.59
C GLY A 274 -13.35 -9.85 -30.70
N LYS A 275 -14.39 -9.81 -31.52
CA LYS A 275 -14.53 -8.87 -32.62
C LYS A 275 -15.44 -7.71 -32.22
N VAL A 276 -14.94 -6.48 -32.36
CA VAL A 276 -15.69 -5.26 -32.03
C VAL A 276 -16.72 -4.93 -33.11
N THR A 277 -17.95 -4.66 -32.70
CA THR A 277 -18.99 -4.13 -33.56
C THR A 277 -19.48 -2.80 -32.98
N PHE A 278 -19.51 -1.77 -33.81
CA PHE A 278 -20.02 -0.45 -33.44
C PHE A 278 -21.54 -0.47 -33.42
N MET A 279 -22.14 0.06 -32.35
CA MET A 279 -23.62 0.11 -32.23
C MET A 279 -24.14 1.52 -32.48
N THR A 280 -23.85 2.44 -31.57
CA THR A 280 -24.39 3.81 -31.62
C THR A 280 -23.39 4.81 -32.19
N VAL A 281 -22.09 4.53 -32.08
CA VAL A 281 -21.02 5.46 -32.45
C VAL A 281 -20.20 4.91 -33.60
N TRP A 282 -20.02 5.70 -34.65
CA TRP A 282 -19.29 5.35 -35.88
C TRP A 282 -18.02 6.19 -36.10
N SER A 283 -17.92 7.33 -35.41
CA SER A 283 -16.81 8.25 -35.59
C SER A 283 -16.49 9.05 -34.32
N ARG A 284 -15.31 9.66 -34.28
CA ARG A 284 -14.94 10.65 -33.26
C ARG A 284 -15.91 11.80 -33.19
N ASN A 285 -15.99 12.49 -32.07
CA ASN A 285 -16.85 13.63 -31.77
C ASN A 285 -18.36 13.35 -31.73
N GLN A 286 -18.79 12.10 -31.78
CA GLN A 286 -20.20 11.75 -31.54
C GLN A 286 -20.53 11.77 -30.04
N ASN A 287 -21.73 12.23 -29.70
CA ASN A 287 -22.20 12.26 -28.32
C ASN A 287 -22.67 10.88 -27.91
N VAL A 288 -22.31 10.48 -26.69
CA VAL A 288 -22.78 9.28 -25.99
C VAL A 288 -23.43 9.67 -24.67
N LYS A 289 -24.45 8.93 -24.27
CA LYS A 289 -25.12 9.11 -22.98
C LYS A 289 -24.72 7.99 -22.02
N ALA A 290 -24.72 8.30 -20.73
CA ALA A 290 -24.51 7.28 -19.71
C ALA A 290 -25.59 6.18 -19.83
N GLY A 291 -25.18 4.90 -19.76
CA GLY A 291 -26.02 3.73 -19.96
C GLY A 291 -26.22 3.30 -21.42
N GLU A 292 -25.71 4.06 -22.38
CA GLU A 292 -25.83 3.74 -23.80
C GLU A 292 -24.79 2.69 -24.23
N THR A 293 -25.21 1.68 -25.03
CA THR A 293 -24.31 0.68 -25.60
C THR A 293 -23.51 1.28 -26.72
N VAL A 294 -22.22 1.46 -26.53
CA VAL A 294 -21.30 2.04 -27.53
C VAL A 294 -20.77 0.97 -28.47
N PHE A 295 -20.28 -0.13 -27.92
CA PHE A 295 -19.72 -1.25 -28.64
C PHE A 295 -20.34 -2.57 -28.20
N THR A 296 -20.33 -3.54 -29.09
CA THR A 296 -20.62 -4.94 -28.80
C THR A 296 -19.40 -5.77 -29.18
N ILE A 297 -18.96 -6.62 -28.27
CA ILE A 297 -17.86 -7.54 -28.51
C ILE A 297 -18.43 -8.94 -28.72
N GLN A 298 -18.19 -9.49 -29.88
CA GLN A 298 -18.55 -10.86 -30.19
C GLN A 298 -17.35 -11.76 -29.83
N PRO A 299 -17.47 -12.65 -28.82
CA PRO A 299 -16.37 -13.54 -28.44
C PRO A 299 -15.87 -14.39 -29.60
N SER A 300 -14.56 -14.59 -29.67
CA SER A 300 -13.95 -15.38 -30.76
C SER A 300 -14.19 -16.88 -30.64
N ASP A 301 -14.49 -17.37 -29.42
CA ASP A 301 -14.70 -18.80 -29.11
C ASP A 301 -16.15 -19.25 -29.12
N SER A 302 -17.08 -18.43 -29.63
CA SER A 302 -18.54 -18.70 -29.64
C SER A 302 -18.98 -19.80 -30.62
N SER A 303 -18.18 -20.87 -30.77
CA SER A 303 -18.48 -21.98 -31.71
C SER A 303 -19.54 -22.97 -31.21
N ARG A 304 -19.90 -22.93 -29.93
CA ARG A 304 -20.91 -23.83 -29.35
C ARG A 304 -22.25 -23.12 -29.25
N VAL A 305 -23.25 -23.68 -29.97
CA VAL A 305 -24.62 -23.22 -29.89
C VAL A 305 -25.35 -24.12 -28.89
N LEU A 306 -25.94 -23.52 -27.88
CA LEU A 306 -26.78 -24.18 -26.89
C LEU A 306 -28.26 -23.93 -27.21
N GLY A 307 -29.06 -24.99 -27.33
CA GLY A 307 -30.53 -24.89 -27.42
C GLY A 307 -31.14 -24.92 -26.02
N LYS A 308 -31.77 -23.83 -25.59
CA LYS A 308 -32.60 -23.77 -24.38
C LYS A 308 -34.03 -24.12 -24.74
N ALA A 309 -34.50 -25.34 -24.41
CA ALA A 309 -35.86 -25.75 -24.62
C ALA A 309 -36.69 -25.47 -23.37
N LEU A 310 -37.77 -24.72 -23.53
CA LEU A 310 -38.80 -24.56 -22.50
C LEU A 310 -39.87 -25.63 -22.70
N LEU A 311 -39.86 -26.64 -21.82
CA LEU A 311 -40.86 -27.71 -21.82
C LEU A 311 -42.07 -27.30 -20.96
N PRO A 312 -43.33 -27.39 -21.47
CA PRO A 312 -44.50 -27.15 -20.64
C PRO A 312 -44.62 -28.20 -19.56
N LEU A 313 -45.01 -27.81 -18.34
CA LEU A 313 -45.18 -28.69 -17.18
C LEU A 313 -46.20 -29.82 -17.39
N GLN A 314 -47.20 -29.61 -18.25
CA GLN A 314 -48.16 -30.63 -18.64
C GLN A 314 -47.51 -31.61 -19.64
N GLY A 315 -47.23 -32.85 -19.19
CA GLY A 315 -46.69 -33.92 -20.00
C GLY A 315 -45.20 -34.23 -19.77
N SER A 316 -44.49 -33.44 -18.97
CA SER A 316 -43.03 -33.64 -18.71
C SER A 316 -42.72 -34.67 -17.61
N GLY A 317 -43.73 -35.35 -17.05
CA GLY A 317 -43.59 -36.25 -15.91
C GLY A 317 -43.95 -37.72 -16.18
N LYS A 318 -43.80 -38.23 -17.44
CA LYS A 318 -43.91 -39.65 -17.73
C LYS A 318 -42.62 -40.24 -18.20
#